data_fe0da0070bbab78eaab7846eb1de91cb
#
_entry.id   fe0da0070bbab78eaab7846eb1de91cb
#
_cell.length_a   1.000
_cell.length_b   1.000
_cell.length_c   1.000
_cell.angle_alpha   90.00
_cell.angle_beta   90.00
_cell.angle_gamma   90.00
#
_symmetry.space_group_name_H-M   'P 1'
#
loop_
_entity.id
_entity.type
_entity.pdbx_description
1 polymer ?
#
loop_
_entity_poly.entity_id
_entity_poly.type
_entity_poly.pdbx_seq_one_letter_code
_entity_poly.pdbx_strand_id
1 'polypeptide(L)'
;MSGLPHSPHALVTGGGRGIGRQIASELVRAGATVTVLGRHRAALDDAVTAGAAHFADVADVTDQAAVSAAIAAAAARQPIDILIANAGIAESAPFAKSDAAMFRRMIDVNFMGVVHAIQAALPSMKDRPYGRIVAVASTAGLKGYAYVSAYSAAKHAVVGLVRSLALELAYTQVTVNAVCPGFTDTDLVAGSIDNIMKKTGRNREQAAGELSRHNPQGRLVTPGEVADTVLWLCGEGASAITGQAIAVAGGEV
;
A
#
# COMPACT_ATOMS: atom_id res chain seq x y z
N MET A 1 0.97 21.85 10.89
CA MET A 1 0.58 20.52 10.36
C MET A 1 -0.29 19.89 11.43
N SER A 2 -1.53 19.53 11.15
CA SER A 2 -2.39 18.78 12.08
C SER A 2 -1.75 17.39 12.28
N GLY A 3 -1.29 17.12 13.50
CA GLY A 3 -0.66 15.85 13.87
C GLY A 3 -1.66 14.69 13.85
N LEU A 4 -1.16 13.49 14.08
CA LEU A 4 -2.00 12.32 14.38
C LEU A 4 -2.65 12.53 15.77
N PRO A 5 -3.92 12.10 15.99
CA PRO A 5 -4.52 12.16 17.31
C PRO A 5 -3.87 11.13 18.25
N HIS A 6 -3.58 11.53 19.48
CA HIS A 6 -3.31 10.66 20.67
C HIS A 6 -2.61 9.31 20.42
N SER A 7 -1.37 9.29 19.91
CA SER A 7 -0.56 8.04 19.73
C SER A 7 -1.36 6.85 19.17
N PRO A 8 -1.94 6.97 17.95
CA PRO A 8 -2.79 5.93 17.39
C PRO A 8 -1.96 4.67 17.09
N HIS A 9 -2.61 3.50 17.07
CA HIS A 9 -1.99 2.28 16.61
C HIS A 9 -2.20 2.10 15.11
N ALA A 10 -1.11 2.05 14.35
CA ALA A 10 -1.11 1.81 12.92
C ALA A 10 -0.61 0.40 12.59
N LEU A 11 -1.34 -0.29 11.72
CA LEU A 11 -0.92 -1.57 11.14
C LEU A 11 -0.63 -1.39 9.65
N VAL A 12 0.58 -1.78 9.23
CA VAL A 12 1.06 -1.64 7.84
C VAL A 12 1.34 -3.00 7.23
N THR A 13 0.53 -3.44 6.25
CA THR A 13 0.83 -4.66 5.51
C THR A 13 1.94 -4.41 4.47
N GLY A 14 2.86 -5.37 4.32
CA GLY A 14 4.06 -5.18 3.49
C GLY A 14 5.03 -4.14 4.06
N GLY A 15 5.01 -3.93 5.40
CA GLY A 15 5.77 -2.88 6.07
C GLY A 15 7.27 -3.15 6.25
N GLY A 16 7.79 -4.30 5.81
CA GLY A 16 9.21 -4.65 5.98
C GLY A 16 10.16 -3.97 4.97
N ARG A 17 9.68 -3.40 3.87
CA ARG A 17 10.51 -2.80 2.81
C ARG A 17 9.75 -1.77 1.97
N GLY A 18 10.49 -1.03 1.14
CA GLY A 18 9.95 -0.11 0.13
C GLY A 18 8.98 0.92 0.70
N ILE A 19 7.87 1.17 0.01
CA ILE A 19 6.84 2.15 0.40
C ILE A 19 6.29 1.84 1.79
N GLY A 20 5.96 0.57 2.07
CA GLY A 20 5.37 0.19 3.35
C GLY A 20 6.29 0.48 4.55
N ARG A 21 7.60 0.23 4.42
CA ARG A 21 8.59 0.55 5.46
C ARG A 21 8.73 2.06 5.65
N GLN A 22 8.71 2.83 4.56
CA GLN A 22 8.77 4.29 4.65
C GLN A 22 7.52 4.85 5.33
N ILE A 23 6.33 4.36 4.97
CA ILE A 23 5.08 4.74 5.63
C ILE A 23 5.14 4.41 7.14
N ALA A 24 5.59 3.21 7.49
CA ALA A 24 5.75 2.80 8.88
C ALA A 24 6.68 3.76 9.64
N SER A 25 7.83 4.09 9.06
CA SER A 25 8.80 5.03 9.64
C SER A 25 8.20 6.43 9.86
N GLU A 26 7.46 6.98 8.90
CA GLU A 26 6.84 8.29 9.06
C GLU A 26 5.73 8.28 10.11
N LEU A 27 4.95 7.20 10.20
CA LEU A 27 3.94 7.04 11.25
C LEU A 27 4.58 6.97 12.64
N VAL A 28 5.73 6.25 12.80
CA VAL A 28 6.50 6.26 14.06
C VAL A 28 6.97 7.66 14.41
N ARG A 29 7.56 8.40 13.46
CA ARG A 29 8.01 9.79 13.67
C ARG A 29 6.87 10.73 14.05
N ALA A 30 5.67 10.45 13.55
CA ALA A 30 4.46 11.20 13.88
C ALA A 30 3.84 10.80 15.23
N GLY A 31 4.43 9.87 15.98
CA GLY A 31 4.02 9.45 17.31
C GLY A 31 3.01 8.30 17.34
N ALA A 32 2.81 7.57 16.23
CA ALA A 32 2.00 6.37 16.23
C ALA A 32 2.77 5.16 16.80
N THR A 33 2.06 4.27 17.49
CA THR A 33 2.52 2.89 17.68
C THR A 33 2.35 2.15 16.37
N VAL A 34 3.39 1.47 15.84
CA VAL A 34 3.33 0.84 14.53
C VAL A 34 3.60 -0.65 14.62
N THR A 35 2.70 -1.45 14.05
CA THR A 35 2.90 -2.88 13.76
C THR A 35 3.07 -3.07 12.26
N VAL A 36 4.14 -3.72 11.84
CA VAL A 36 4.34 -4.13 10.45
C VAL A 36 3.98 -5.61 10.27
N LEU A 37 3.28 -5.92 9.16
CA LEU A 37 2.85 -7.27 8.82
C LEU A 37 3.39 -7.66 7.44
N GLY A 38 3.86 -8.89 7.28
CA GLY A 38 4.36 -9.40 6.01
C GLY A 38 4.85 -10.84 6.11
N ARG A 39 5.35 -11.41 5.01
CA ARG A 39 5.74 -12.82 4.93
C ARG A 39 7.16 -13.11 5.42
N HIS A 40 8.03 -12.13 5.32
CA HIS A 40 9.48 -12.31 5.53
C HIS A 40 9.90 -11.80 6.90
N ARG A 41 10.00 -12.69 7.87
CA ARG A 41 10.38 -12.40 9.26
C ARG A 41 11.60 -11.49 9.36
N ALA A 42 12.68 -11.81 8.67
CA ALA A 42 13.92 -11.03 8.72
C ALA A 42 13.75 -9.56 8.30
N ALA A 43 12.96 -9.28 7.23
CA ALA A 43 12.73 -7.92 6.79
C ALA A 43 11.83 -7.13 7.76
N LEU A 44 10.93 -7.81 8.46
CA LEU A 44 10.09 -7.20 9.49
C LEU A 44 10.91 -6.89 10.75
N ASP A 45 11.75 -7.82 11.19
CA ASP A 45 12.65 -7.62 12.34
C ASP A 45 13.68 -6.51 12.07
N ASP A 46 14.18 -6.41 10.83
CA ASP A 46 15.04 -5.30 10.41
C ASP A 46 14.30 -3.95 10.48
N ALA A 47 13.02 -3.90 10.08
CA ALA A 47 12.22 -2.69 10.20
C ALA A 47 12.04 -2.26 11.68
N VAL A 48 11.83 -3.22 12.59
CA VAL A 48 11.74 -2.94 14.04
C VAL A 48 13.10 -2.49 14.58
N THR A 49 14.17 -3.20 14.26
CA THR A 49 15.53 -2.86 14.71
C THR A 49 15.97 -1.47 14.25
N ALA A 50 15.59 -1.08 13.03
CA ALA A 50 15.86 0.25 12.48
C ALA A 50 14.92 1.35 13.03
N GLY A 51 14.00 1.04 13.94
CA GLY A 51 13.05 2.00 14.50
C GLY A 51 11.94 2.44 13.56
N ALA A 52 11.73 1.71 12.45
CA ALA A 52 10.64 1.99 11.52
C ALA A 52 9.30 1.41 11.98
N ALA A 53 9.29 0.51 12.96
CA ALA A 53 8.12 -0.06 13.59
C ALA A 53 8.41 -0.46 15.03
N HIS A 54 7.36 -0.68 15.84
CA HIS A 54 7.47 -1.17 17.21
C HIS A 54 7.27 -2.68 17.30
N PHE A 55 6.43 -3.23 16.44
CA PHE A 55 6.06 -4.65 16.44
C PHE A 55 6.07 -5.23 15.02
N ALA A 56 6.28 -6.54 14.95
CA ALA A 56 6.32 -7.29 13.69
C ALA A 56 5.51 -8.58 13.83
N ASP A 57 4.49 -8.73 12.98
CA ASP A 57 3.67 -9.94 12.86
C ASP A 57 3.85 -10.59 11.49
N VAL A 58 3.96 -11.92 11.45
CA VAL A 58 4.15 -12.66 10.19
C VAL A 58 2.83 -13.20 9.69
N ALA A 59 2.42 -12.79 8.48
CA ALA A 59 1.31 -13.41 7.76
C ALA A 59 1.47 -13.20 6.24
N ASP A 60 0.99 -14.16 5.45
CA ASP A 60 0.76 -13.96 4.01
C ASP A 60 -0.62 -13.31 3.84
N VAL A 61 -0.69 -12.19 3.12
CA VAL A 61 -1.95 -11.47 2.90
C VAL A 61 -2.96 -12.28 2.07
N THR A 62 -2.53 -13.32 1.39
CA THR A 62 -3.41 -14.26 0.66
C THR A 62 -4.09 -15.29 1.57
N ASP A 63 -3.58 -15.47 2.78
CA ASP A 63 -4.17 -16.35 3.81
C ASP A 63 -5.02 -15.52 4.78
N GLN A 64 -6.35 -15.56 4.57
CA GLN A 64 -7.31 -14.80 5.39
C GLN A 64 -7.22 -15.16 6.88
N ALA A 65 -7.02 -16.45 7.21
CA ALA A 65 -6.96 -16.89 8.61
C ALA A 65 -5.69 -16.37 9.29
N ALA A 66 -4.54 -16.45 8.61
CA ALA A 66 -3.28 -15.91 9.12
C ALA A 66 -3.34 -14.38 9.30
N VAL A 67 -3.93 -13.65 8.35
CA VAL A 67 -4.14 -12.19 8.45
C VAL A 67 -5.05 -11.85 9.64
N SER A 68 -6.17 -12.56 9.79
CA SER A 68 -7.11 -12.34 10.90
C SER A 68 -6.44 -12.59 12.26
N ALA A 69 -5.68 -13.66 12.39
CA ALA A 69 -4.95 -13.97 13.63
C ALA A 69 -3.89 -12.90 13.96
N ALA A 70 -3.10 -12.47 12.97
CA ALA A 70 -2.07 -11.46 13.15
C ALA A 70 -2.67 -10.08 13.53
N ILE A 71 -3.76 -9.67 12.87
CA ILE A 71 -4.46 -8.42 13.18
C ILE A 71 -5.12 -8.47 14.56
N ALA A 72 -5.71 -9.60 14.95
CA ALA A 72 -6.25 -9.79 16.30
C ALA A 72 -5.16 -9.70 17.37
N ALA A 73 -3.97 -10.30 17.13
CA ALA A 73 -2.82 -10.19 18.03
C ALA A 73 -2.30 -8.74 18.14
N ALA A 74 -2.27 -8.00 17.03
CA ALA A 74 -1.92 -6.60 17.03
C ALA A 74 -2.94 -5.76 17.83
N ALA A 75 -4.24 -5.98 17.59
CA ALA A 75 -5.33 -5.28 18.27
C ALA A 75 -5.38 -5.56 19.78
N ALA A 76 -4.95 -6.75 20.21
CA ALA A 76 -4.85 -7.11 21.64
C ALA A 76 -3.73 -6.33 22.38
N ARG A 77 -2.67 -5.90 21.68
CA ARG A 77 -1.63 -5.02 22.24
C ARG A 77 -2.13 -3.58 22.39
N GLN A 78 -2.77 -3.07 21.37
CA GLN A 78 -3.42 -1.76 21.33
C GLN A 78 -4.47 -1.78 20.20
N PRO A 79 -5.69 -1.27 20.40
CA PRO A 79 -6.70 -1.19 19.34
C PRO A 79 -6.16 -0.49 18.08
N ILE A 80 -6.48 -1.02 16.91
CA ILE A 80 -6.01 -0.47 15.63
C ILE A 80 -6.86 0.75 15.28
N ASP A 81 -6.20 1.87 15.03
CA ASP A 81 -6.80 3.12 14.59
C ASP A 81 -6.52 3.41 13.11
N ILE A 82 -5.37 2.94 12.62
CA ILE A 82 -4.91 3.17 11.24
C ILE A 82 -4.56 1.83 10.60
N LEU A 83 -5.16 1.54 9.44
CA LEU A 83 -4.80 0.41 8.60
C LEU A 83 -4.22 0.91 7.28
N ILE A 84 -2.97 0.52 6.99
CA ILE A 84 -2.32 0.75 5.70
C ILE A 84 -2.24 -0.59 4.96
N ALA A 85 -3.12 -0.78 3.98
CA ALA A 85 -3.14 -1.96 3.12
C ALA A 85 -2.18 -1.73 1.94
N ASN A 86 -0.88 -2.03 2.16
CA ASN A 86 0.19 -1.73 1.20
C ASN A 86 0.78 -2.99 0.54
N ALA A 87 0.69 -4.17 1.13
CA ALA A 87 1.27 -5.38 0.57
C ALA A 87 0.85 -5.59 -0.90
N GLY A 88 1.83 -5.87 -1.78
CA GLY A 88 1.57 -6.05 -3.19
C GLY A 88 2.77 -6.60 -3.96
N ILE A 89 2.48 -7.09 -5.16
CA ILE A 89 3.46 -7.56 -6.16
C ILE A 89 3.07 -7.04 -7.54
N ALA A 90 4.02 -7.00 -8.46
CA ALA A 90 3.77 -6.67 -9.86
C ALA A 90 4.47 -7.69 -10.77
N GLU A 91 3.73 -8.18 -11.75
CA GLU A 91 4.27 -9.01 -12.84
C GLU A 91 3.92 -8.38 -14.19
N SER A 92 4.80 -8.51 -15.16
CA SER A 92 4.59 -7.98 -16.52
C SER A 92 4.79 -9.04 -17.59
N ALA A 93 3.83 -9.18 -18.48
CA ALA A 93 3.91 -10.03 -19.67
C ALA A 93 3.01 -9.49 -20.78
N PRO A 94 3.28 -9.78 -22.07
CA PRO A 94 2.31 -9.58 -23.14
C PRO A 94 1.01 -10.33 -22.81
N PHE A 95 -0.15 -9.75 -23.11
CA PHE A 95 -1.44 -10.35 -22.77
C PHE A 95 -1.58 -11.81 -23.25
N ALA A 96 -1.13 -12.09 -24.48
CA ALA A 96 -1.16 -13.45 -25.05
C ALA A 96 -0.27 -14.48 -24.28
N LYS A 97 0.61 -14.02 -23.38
CA LYS A 97 1.48 -14.84 -22.51
C LYS A 97 1.08 -14.76 -21.05
N SER A 98 0.05 -14.01 -20.71
CA SER A 98 -0.49 -13.87 -19.35
C SER A 98 -1.53 -14.94 -19.13
N ASP A 99 -1.18 -15.97 -18.37
CA ASP A 99 -2.10 -17.06 -18.06
C ASP A 99 -3.05 -16.74 -16.90
N ALA A 100 -4.05 -17.58 -16.71
CA ALA A 100 -5.02 -17.42 -15.61
C ALA A 100 -4.37 -17.49 -14.22
N ALA A 101 -3.25 -18.17 -14.07
CA ALA A 101 -2.54 -18.27 -12.81
C ALA A 101 -1.89 -16.93 -12.43
N MET A 102 -1.31 -16.21 -13.42
CA MET A 102 -0.80 -14.85 -13.23
C MET A 102 -1.92 -13.90 -12.80
N PHE A 103 -3.09 -13.95 -13.45
CA PHE A 103 -4.24 -13.11 -13.05
C PHE A 103 -4.68 -13.43 -11.63
N ARG A 104 -4.79 -14.71 -11.25
CA ARG A 104 -5.14 -15.11 -9.89
C ARG A 104 -4.13 -14.58 -8.87
N ARG A 105 -2.84 -14.78 -9.08
CA ARG A 105 -1.80 -14.25 -8.16
C ARG A 105 -1.91 -12.72 -7.97
N MET A 106 -2.15 -11.97 -9.07
CA MET A 106 -2.30 -10.52 -8.98
C MET A 106 -3.55 -10.12 -8.18
N ILE A 107 -4.66 -10.80 -8.40
CA ILE A 107 -5.91 -10.58 -7.63
C ILE A 107 -5.73 -11.01 -6.18
N ASP A 108 -5.19 -12.19 -5.92
CA ASP A 108 -5.05 -12.74 -4.56
C ASP A 108 -4.18 -11.82 -3.68
N VAL A 109 -3.04 -11.36 -4.19
CA VAL A 109 -2.14 -10.53 -3.40
C VAL A 109 -2.60 -9.07 -3.35
N ASN A 110 -2.87 -8.46 -4.53
CA ASN A 110 -3.05 -7.00 -4.60
C ASN A 110 -4.48 -6.54 -4.30
N PHE A 111 -5.48 -7.45 -4.38
CA PHE A 111 -6.87 -7.13 -4.09
C PHE A 111 -7.40 -7.92 -2.89
N MET A 112 -7.38 -9.26 -2.92
CA MET A 112 -7.88 -10.05 -1.79
C MET A 112 -7.08 -9.80 -0.51
N GLY A 113 -5.75 -9.59 -0.61
CA GLY A 113 -4.93 -9.19 0.54
C GLY A 113 -5.39 -7.88 1.18
N VAL A 114 -5.84 -6.90 0.39
CA VAL A 114 -6.46 -5.66 0.89
C VAL A 114 -7.80 -5.96 1.57
N VAL A 115 -8.64 -6.79 0.95
CA VAL A 115 -9.94 -7.20 1.49
C VAL A 115 -9.77 -7.90 2.85
N HIS A 116 -8.87 -8.89 2.94
CA HIS A 116 -8.61 -9.62 4.18
C HIS A 116 -8.15 -8.69 5.32
N ALA A 117 -7.22 -7.77 5.02
CA ALA A 117 -6.73 -6.82 6.02
C ALA A 117 -7.85 -5.88 6.51
N ILE A 118 -8.67 -5.34 5.60
CA ILE A 118 -9.79 -4.46 5.97
C ILE A 118 -10.84 -5.24 6.77
N GLN A 119 -11.25 -6.42 6.32
CA GLN A 119 -12.24 -7.24 7.03
C GLN A 119 -11.79 -7.61 8.45
N ALA A 120 -10.50 -7.87 8.64
CA ALA A 120 -9.96 -8.21 9.96
C ALA A 120 -9.87 -6.99 10.89
N ALA A 121 -9.53 -5.80 10.38
CA ALA A 121 -9.33 -4.60 11.20
C ALA A 121 -10.65 -3.84 11.48
N LEU A 122 -11.54 -3.75 10.49
CA LEU A 122 -12.75 -2.91 10.52
C LEU A 122 -13.66 -3.14 11.73
N PRO A 123 -13.94 -4.38 12.19
CA PRO A 123 -14.79 -4.58 13.36
C PRO A 123 -14.33 -3.85 14.62
N SER A 124 -13.00 -3.69 14.79
CA SER A 124 -12.42 -2.96 15.93
C SER A 124 -12.34 -1.46 15.73
N MET A 125 -12.50 -0.97 14.48
CA MET A 125 -12.33 0.44 14.13
C MET A 125 -13.65 1.21 14.06
N LYS A 126 -14.74 0.58 13.58
CA LYS A 126 -15.99 1.26 13.18
C LYS A 126 -16.70 2.03 14.31
N ASP A 127 -16.57 1.60 15.54
CA ASP A 127 -17.24 2.20 16.71
C ASP A 127 -16.31 3.13 17.49
N ARG A 128 -15.11 3.45 16.94
CA ARG A 128 -14.13 4.32 17.59
C ARG A 128 -14.26 5.77 17.11
N PRO A 129 -13.82 6.75 17.91
CA PRO A 129 -13.90 8.18 17.57
C PRO A 129 -12.94 8.60 16.46
N TYR A 130 -12.08 7.69 15.99
CA TYR A 130 -11.10 7.92 14.93
C TYR A 130 -10.76 6.61 14.24
N GLY A 131 -10.71 6.61 12.92
CA GLY A 131 -10.26 5.48 12.12
C GLY A 131 -9.80 5.92 10.72
N ARG A 132 -8.71 5.31 10.24
CA ARG A 132 -8.16 5.60 8.90
C ARG A 132 -7.80 4.31 8.19
N ILE A 133 -8.35 4.11 7.02
CA ILE A 133 -8.00 3.01 6.12
C ILE A 133 -7.41 3.63 4.85
N VAL A 134 -6.14 3.32 4.57
CA VAL A 134 -5.47 3.78 3.35
C VAL A 134 -4.95 2.56 2.58
N ALA A 135 -5.47 2.36 1.38
CA ALA A 135 -4.97 1.32 0.46
C ALA A 135 -3.90 1.91 -0.46
N VAL A 136 -2.74 1.28 -0.55
CA VAL A 136 -1.73 1.64 -1.56
C VAL A 136 -2.08 0.93 -2.87
N ALA A 137 -2.78 1.66 -3.74
CA ALA A 137 -3.14 1.20 -5.08
C ALA A 137 -1.98 1.41 -6.07
N SER A 138 -2.18 2.15 -7.14
CA SER A 138 -1.19 2.53 -8.17
C SER A 138 -1.86 3.46 -9.18
N THR A 139 -1.10 4.24 -9.95
CA THR A 139 -1.59 4.85 -11.20
C THR A 139 -2.18 3.80 -12.16
N ALA A 140 -1.71 2.53 -12.07
CA ALA A 140 -2.31 1.40 -12.78
C ALA A 140 -3.73 1.02 -12.30
N GLY A 141 -4.22 1.61 -11.22
CA GLY A 141 -5.63 1.56 -10.80
C GLY A 141 -6.48 2.72 -11.32
N LEU A 142 -5.86 3.68 -12.01
CA LEU A 142 -6.51 4.87 -12.57
C LEU A 142 -6.50 4.87 -14.10
N LYS A 143 -5.47 4.26 -14.70
CA LYS A 143 -5.33 4.09 -16.15
C LYS A 143 -4.68 2.74 -16.49
N GLY A 144 -4.70 2.38 -17.78
CA GLY A 144 -4.03 1.16 -18.28
C GLY A 144 -2.55 1.40 -18.60
N TYR A 145 -1.76 0.33 -18.47
CA TYR A 145 -0.38 0.27 -18.96
C TYR A 145 -0.17 -1.00 -19.78
N ALA A 146 0.65 -0.91 -20.81
CA ALA A 146 1.02 -2.08 -21.60
C ALA A 146 1.75 -3.12 -20.73
N TYR A 147 1.45 -4.38 -20.99
CA TYR A 147 2.11 -5.56 -20.38
C TYR A 147 1.82 -5.82 -18.89
N VAL A 148 0.92 -5.08 -18.24
CA VAL A 148 0.56 -5.28 -16.83
C VAL A 148 -0.95 -5.38 -16.61
N SER A 149 -1.68 -5.98 -17.56
CA SER A 149 -3.14 -6.07 -17.53
C SER A 149 -3.69 -6.72 -16.26
N ALA A 150 -3.07 -7.79 -15.77
CA ALA A 150 -3.49 -8.45 -14.54
C ALA A 150 -3.29 -7.56 -13.30
N TYR A 151 -2.15 -6.86 -13.23
CA TYR A 151 -1.86 -5.90 -12.16
C TYR A 151 -2.82 -4.71 -12.21
N SER A 152 -3.02 -4.12 -13.40
CA SER A 152 -3.96 -2.99 -13.59
C SER A 152 -5.38 -3.39 -13.17
N ALA A 153 -5.87 -4.56 -13.56
CA ALA A 153 -7.17 -5.07 -13.15
C ALA A 153 -7.30 -5.15 -11.61
N ALA A 154 -6.29 -5.72 -10.93
CA ALA A 154 -6.27 -5.83 -9.48
C ALA A 154 -6.27 -4.43 -8.80
N LYS A 155 -5.50 -3.48 -9.31
CA LYS A 155 -5.41 -2.13 -8.73
C LYS A 155 -6.66 -1.27 -9.01
N HIS A 156 -7.34 -1.47 -10.14
CA HIS A 156 -8.67 -0.88 -10.37
C HIS A 156 -9.72 -1.44 -9.40
N ALA A 157 -9.65 -2.76 -9.10
CA ALA A 157 -10.54 -3.38 -8.11
C ALA A 157 -10.36 -2.76 -6.72
N VAL A 158 -9.12 -2.45 -6.30
CA VAL A 158 -8.85 -1.74 -5.03
C VAL A 158 -9.49 -0.36 -5.02
N VAL A 159 -9.38 0.42 -6.10
CA VAL A 159 -10.01 1.75 -6.19
C VAL A 159 -11.54 1.64 -6.11
N GLY A 160 -12.13 0.64 -6.78
CA GLY A 160 -13.56 0.36 -6.70
C GLY A 160 -14.01 0.01 -5.28
N LEU A 161 -13.27 -0.88 -4.59
CA LEU A 161 -13.51 -1.25 -3.20
C LEU A 161 -13.49 -0.02 -2.27
N VAL A 162 -12.46 0.81 -2.37
CA VAL A 162 -12.29 2.02 -1.55
C VAL A 162 -13.48 2.96 -1.69
N ARG A 163 -13.94 3.19 -2.91
CA ARG A 163 -15.11 4.06 -3.18
C ARG A 163 -16.39 3.51 -2.57
N SER A 164 -16.64 2.21 -2.71
CA SER A 164 -17.83 1.56 -2.13
C SER A 164 -17.78 1.57 -0.61
N LEU A 165 -16.66 1.17 -0.02
CA LEU A 165 -16.52 1.07 1.43
C LEU A 165 -16.58 2.44 2.11
N ALA A 166 -16.10 3.50 1.46
CA ALA A 166 -16.23 4.87 1.96
C ALA A 166 -17.70 5.30 2.12
N LEU A 167 -18.57 4.87 1.21
CA LEU A 167 -20.02 5.13 1.31
C LEU A 167 -20.66 4.33 2.44
N GLU A 168 -20.28 3.07 2.61
CA GLU A 168 -20.80 2.21 3.70
C GLU A 168 -20.41 2.76 5.08
N LEU A 169 -19.23 3.36 5.20
CA LEU A 169 -18.69 3.86 6.46
C LEU A 169 -18.92 5.36 6.69
N ALA A 170 -19.66 6.03 5.80
CA ALA A 170 -19.86 7.49 5.84
C ALA A 170 -20.48 8.01 7.16
N TYR A 171 -21.19 7.16 7.89
CA TYR A 171 -21.80 7.50 9.18
C TYR A 171 -20.93 7.15 10.39
N THR A 172 -19.70 6.69 10.15
CA THR A 172 -18.71 6.41 11.19
C THR A 172 -17.62 7.48 11.20
N GLN A 173 -16.62 7.33 12.10
CA GLN A 173 -15.43 8.18 12.09
C GLN A 173 -14.28 7.57 11.27
N VAL A 174 -14.55 6.52 10.49
CA VAL A 174 -13.55 5.84 9.64
C VAL A 174 -13.58 6.44 8.24
N THR A 175 -12.44 6.97 7.79
CA THR A 175 -12.26 7.34 6.38
C THR A 175 -11.54 6.21 5.61
N VAL A 176 -11.87 6.04 4.34
CA VAL A 176 -11.28 5.02 3.48
C VAL A 176 -10.80 5.68 2.19
N ASN A 177 -9.49 5.65 1.95
CA ASN A 177 -8.90 6.27 0.77
C ASN A 177 -7.88 5.35 0.10
N ALA A 178 -7.57 5.62 -1.17
CA ALA A 178 -6.47 5.01 -1.89
C ALA A 178 -5.38 6.05 -2.20
N VAL A 179 -4.12 5.69 -2.02
CA VAL A 179 -2.99 6.40 -2.61
C VAL A 179 -2.54 5.63 -3.83
N CYS A 180 -2.34 6.33 -4.94
CA CYS A 180 -2.04 5.77 -6.26
C CYS A 180 -0.66 6.24 -6.73
N PRO A 181 0.44 5.60 -6.27
CA PRO A 181 1.77 5.99 -6.70
C PRO A 181 2.00 5.69 -8.18
N GLY A 182 2.80 6.55 -8.84
CA GLY A 182 3.47 6.22 -10.09
C GLY A 182 4.67 5.29 -9.86
N PHE A 183 5.58 5.22 -10.84
CA PHE A 183 6.82 4.45 -10.69
C PHE A 183 7.65 5.04 -9.56
N THR A 184 7.76 4.28 -8.46
CA THR A 184 8.40 4.70 -7.21
C THR A 184 9.73 3.98 -7.03
N ASP A 185 10.77 4.68 -6.62
CA ASP A 185 12.12 4.14 -6.41
C ASP A 185 12.14 3.12 -5.26
N THR A 186 11.97 1.86 -5.60
CA THR A 186 11.86 0.71 -4.69
C THR A 186 12.43 -0.54 -5.34
N ASP A 187 12.66 -1.60 -4.54
CA ASP A 187 13.07 -2.91 -5.06
C ASP A 187 12.12 -3.48 -6.12
N LEU A 188 10.80 -3.16 -6.02
CA LEU A 188 9.81 -3.59 -7.00
C LEU A 188 10.09 -2.97 -8.37
N VAL A 189 10.41 -1.68 -8.41
CA VAL A 189 10.76 -0.97 -9.65
C VAL A 189 12.17 -1.34 -10.11
N ALA A 190 13.11 -1.57 -9.19
CA ALA A 190 14.43 -2.10 -9.53
C ALA A 190 14.34 -3.44 -10.26
N GLY A 191 13.47 -4.35 -9.80
CA GLY A 191 13.18 -5.62 -10.49
C GLY A 191 12.55 -5.42 -11.89
N SER A 192 11.73 -4.39 -12.06
CA SER A 192 11.18 -4.01 -13.37
C SER A 192 12.26 -3.48 -14.32
N ILE A 193 13.18 -2.66 -13.82
CA ILE A 193 14.35 -2.16 -14.55
C ILE A 193 15.22 -3.33 -15.02
N ASP A 194 15.55 -4.27 -14.11
CA ASP A 194 16.36 -5.46 -14.45
C ASP A 194 15.68 -6.33 -15.51
N ASN A 195 14.35 -6.44 -15.48
CA ASN A 195 13.58 -7.16 -16.50
C ASN A 195 13.63 -6.45 -17.87
N ILE A 196 13.54 -5.12 -17.90
CA ILE A 196 13.69 -4.32 -19.12
C ILE A 196 15.11 -4.53 -19.70
N MET A 197 16.16 -4.42 -18.87
CA MET A 197 17.55 -4.64 -19.29
C MET A 197 17.70 -6.02 -19.94
N LYS A 198 17.21 -7.09 -19.29
CA LYS A 198 17.30 -8.46 -19.80
C LYS A 198 16.57 -8.66 -21.13
N LYS A 199 15.43 -8.00 -21.32
CA LYS A 199 14.60 -8.17 -22.53
C LYS A 199 15.04 -7.31 -23.72
N THR A 200 15.67 -6.14 -23.45
CA THR A 200 15.94 -5.13 -24.48
C THR A 200 17.42 -4.90 -24.74
N GLY A 201 18.32 -5.42 -23.88
CA GLY A 201 19.76 -5.15 -23.96
C GLY A 201 20.16 -3.72 -23.54
N ARG A 202 19.22 -2.90 -23.06
CA ARG A 202 19.48 -1.53 -22.57
C ARG A 202 20.30 -1.55 -21.29
N ASN A 203 21.06 -0.50 -21.06
CA ASN A 203 21.73 -0.29 -19.77
C ASN A 203 20.70 0.18 -18.70
N ARG A 204 21.14 0.22 -17.42
CA ARG A 204 20.26 0.54 -16.29
C ARG A 204 19.66 1.95 -16.38
N GLU A 205 20.43 2.93 -16.80
CA GLU A 205 19.99 4.31 -16.97
C GLU A 205 18.89 4.43 -18.02
N GLN A 206 19.08 3.80 -19.17
CA GLN A 206 18.09 3.76 -20.26
C GLN A 206 16.80 3.03 -19.81
N ALA A 207 16.95 1.93 -19.08
CA ALA A 207 15.80 1.18 -18.57
C ALA A 207 15.05 1.96 -17.49
N ALA A 208 15.73 2.66 -16.60
CA ALA A 208 15.13 3.57 -15.62
C ALA A 208 14.43 4.76 -16.30
N GLY A 209 15.04 5.33 -17.34
CA GLY A 209 14.47 6.40 -18.16
C GLY A 209 13.16 6.01 -18.84
N GLU A 210 13.01 4.72 -19.22
CA GLU A 210 11.72 4.20 -19.74
C GLU A 210 10.57 4.33 -18.73
N LEU A 211 10.86 4.14 -17.45
CA LEU A 211 9.85 4.21 -16.40
C LEU A 211 9.62 5.66 -15.94
N SER A 212 10.70 6.43 -15.77
CA SER A 212 10.61 7.82 -15.30
C SER A 212 9.92 8.77 -16.30
N ARG A 213 9.96 8.47 -17.62
CA ARG A 213 9.27 9.29 -18.63
C ARG A 213 7.74 9.27 -18.50
N HIS A 214 7.17 8.31 -17.79
CA HIS A 214 5.74 8.31 -17.48
C HIS A 214 5.37 9.44 -16.52
N ASN A 215 6.29 9.85 -15.65
CA ASN A 215 6.13 10.99 -14.77
C ASN A 215 6.54 12.28 -15.51
N PRO A 216 5.64 13.25 -15.72
CA PRO A 216 5.97 14.53 -16.34
C PRO A 216 7.11 15.31 -15.68
N GLN A 217 7.40 15.06 -14.38
CA GLN A 217 8.58 15.61 -13.70
C GLN A 217 9.90 14.95 -14.10
N GLY A 218 9.89 13.92 -14.96
CA GLY A 218 11.08 13.25 -15.51
C GLY A 218 11.87 12.39 -14.51
N ARG A 219 11.27 11.99 -13.40
CA ARG A 219 11.92 11.20 -12.34
C ARG A 219 11.00 10.12 -11.77
N LEU A 220 11.57 9.19 -11.03
CA LEU A 220 10.79 8.29 -10.20
C LEU A 220 10.22 9.07 -8.98
N VAL A 221 9.07 8.64 -8.51
CA VAL A 221 8.51 9.09 -7.23
C VAL A 221 9.38 8.50 -6.11
N THR A 222 9.58 9.24 -5.03
CA THR A 222 10.27 8.69 -3.85
C THR A 222 9.28 7.99 -2.90
N PRO A 223 9.70 6.96 -2.15
CA PRO A 223 8.86 6.37 -1.11
C PRO A 223 8.39 7.40 -0.06
N GLY A 224 9.21 8.44 0.20
CA GLY A 224 8.87 9.54 1.10
C GLY A 224 7.65 10.33 0.64
N GLU A 225 7.58 10.71 -0.65
CA GLU A 225 6.44 11.44 -1.22
C GLU A 225 5.13 10.66 -1.09
N VAL A 226 5.19 9.33 -1.22
CA VAL A 226 4.04 8.46 -0.99
C VAL A 226 3.67 8.42 0.49
N ALA A 227 4.67 8.28 1.37
CA ALA A 227 4.46 8.23 2.82
C ALA A 227 3.90 9.53 3.38
N ASP A 228 4.35 10.68 2.90
CA ASP A 228 3.83 12.00 3.28
C ASP A 228 2.34 12.15 2.93
N THR A 229 1.94 11.66 1.74
CA THR A 229 0.53 11.66 1.33
C THR A 229 -0.32 10.74 2.22
N VAL A 230 0.20 9.55 2.55
CA VAL A 230 -0.47 8.63 3.47
C VAL A 230 -0.60 9.25 4.86
N LEU A 231 0.47 9.84 5.39
CA LEU A 231 0.47 10.49 6.70
C LEU A 231 -0.55 11.64 6.75
N TRP A 232 -0.63 12.46 5.69
CA TRP A 232 -1.63 13.51 5.59
C TRP A 232 -3.06 12.96 5.64
N LEU A 233 -3.35 11.88 4.92
CA LEU A 233 -4.66 11.21 4.95
C LEU A 233 -4.99 10.61 6.32
N CYS A 234 -3.98 10.27 7.11
CA CYS A 234 -4.16 9.80 8.48
C CYS A 234 -4.39 10.94 9.48
N GLY A 235 -4.08 12.19 9.13
CA GLY A 235 -4.25 13.35 10.02
C GLY A 235 -5.71 13.74 10.26
N GLU A 236 -5.95 14.51 11.32
CA GLU A 236 -7.27 15.06 11.63
C GLU A 236 -7.81 15.98 10.54
N GLY A 237 -6.93 16.74 9.87
CA GLY A 237 -7.29 17.63 8.77
C GLY A 237 -7.86 16.95 7.52
N ALA A 238 -7.74 15.61 7.43
CA ALA A 238 -8.31 14.81 6.34
C ALA A 238 -9.63 14.13 6.70
N SER A 239 -10.28 14.49 7.80
CA SER A 239 -11.51 13.83 8.29
C SER A 239 -12.69 13.88 7.31
N ALA A 240 -12.75 14.88 6.43
CA ALA A 240 -13.77 14.98 5.37
C ALA A 240 -13.33 14.34 4.05
N ILE A 241 -12.13 13.72 3.99
CA ILE A 241 -11.60 13.08 2.79
C ILE A 241 -11.79 11.58 2.90
N THR A 242 -12.76 11.06 2.14
CA THR A 242 -13.06 9.63 2.07
C THR A 242 -13.48 9.25 0.64
N GLY A 243 -13.24 8.00 0.23
CA GLY A 243 -13.54 7.50 -1.11
C GLY A 243 -12.61 8.00 -2.21
N GLN A 244 -11.53 8.71 -1.86
CA GLN A 244 -10.63 9.31 -2.85
C GLN A 244 -9.54 8.35 -3.30
N ALA A 245 -9.11 8.49 -4.55
CA ALA A 245 -7.95 7.82 -5.13
C ALA A 245 -6.94 8.90 -5.54
N ILE A 246 -5.96 9.14 -4.65
CA ILE A 246 -5.02 10.27 -4.77
C ILE A 246 -3.76 9.81 -5.49
N ALA A 247 -3.50 10.39 -6.66
CA ALA A 247 -2.29 10.12 -7.42
C ALA A 247 -1.07 10.82 -6.81
N VAL A 248 0.04 10.07 -6.66
CA VAL A 248 1.37 10.59 -6.32
C VAL A 248 2.29 10.22 -7.47
N ALA A 249 2.23 11.00 -8.56
CA ALA A 249 2.79 10.58 -9.86
C ALA A 249 3.29 11.75 -10.71
N GLY A 250 3.49 12.94 -10.14
CA GLY A 250 4.04 14.10 -10.83
C GLY A 250 3.22 14.60 -12.02
N GLY A 251 1.90 14.33 -12.04
CA GLY A 251 1.01 14.76 -13.13
C GLY A 251 0.77 13.70 -14.21
N GLU A 252 1.13 12.44 -13.98
CA GLU A 252 0.95 11.33 -14.93
C GLU A 252 -0.54 10.99 -15.19
N VAL A 253 -1.41 11.23 -14.23
CA VAL A 253 -2.86 10.99 -14.25
C VAL A 253 -3.62 12.11 -13.58
#